data_cc244296a940664acfe734a8a1a6948a
#
_entry.id   cc244296a940664acfe734a8a1a6948a
#
_cell.length_a   1.000
_cell.length_b   1.000
_cell.length_c   1.000
_cell.angle_alpha   90.00
_cell.angle_beta   90.00
_cell.angle_gamma   90.00
#
_symmetry.space_group_name_H-M   'P 1'
#
loop_
_entity.id
_entity.type
_entity.pdbx_description
1 polymer ?
#
loop_
_entity_poly.entity_id
_entity_poly.type
_entity_poly.pdbx_seq_one_letter_code
_entity_poly.pdbx_strand_id
1 'polypeptide(L)'
;YCIQKVCIKNYKELTLAIIDKPENHPSFPEKSKIGVLLVNLGTPEGTDYWSMRKYLKQFLMDKRVVDIFRPLWWLILNGPILTFRPSKSGKAYQKIWDKENYGSPLRKFTINQTSKIKKIFKNYKNISIDYAMRYGTPEIEKTLNKMTEKGCSKILLVPLYPQYAASTSATVKDEVFKWMLKQRWQPDLRTIAPWFDDQQYIKALAETIKKNIINR
;
A
#
# COMPACT_ATOMS: atom_id res chain seq x y z
N TYR A 1 -7.97 -34.73 -4.08
CA TYR A 1 -9.12 -35.61 -4.39
C TYR A 1 -9.67 -36.37 -3.18
N CYS A 2 -8.91 -36.51 -2.09
CA CYS A 2 -9.33 -37.26 -0.89
C CYS A 2 -10.11 -36.42 0.13
N ILE A 3 -9.94 -35.11 0.14
CA ILE A 3 -10.57 -34.19 1.11
C ILE A 3 -12.04 -33.91 0.79
N GLN A 4 -12.44 -33.98 -0.47
CA GLN A 4 -13.83 -33.72 -0.89
C GLN A 4 -14.82 -34.86 -0.53
N LYS A 5 -14.37 -36.09 -0.34
CA LYS A 5 -15.26 -37.22 -0.01
C LYS A 5 -15.56 -37.39 1.49
N VAL A 6 -14.74 -36.81 2.37
CA VAL A 6 -14.95 -36.87 3.83
C VAL A 6 -15.97 -35.83 4.30
N CYS A 7 -16.08 -34.69 3.59
CA CYS A 7 -17.00 -33.60 3.96
C CYS A 7 -18.50 -33.88 3.71
N ILE A 8 -18.88 -34.88 2.90
CA ILE A 8 -20.27 -34.99 2.47
C ILE A 8 -21.12 -35.90 3.40
N LYS A 9 -20.52 -36.70 4.26
CA LYS A 9 -21.29 -37.64 5.11
C LYS A 9 -21.83 -37.08 6.43
N ASN A 10 -21.38 -35.88 6.90
CA ASN A 10 -21.81 -35.33 8.18
C ASN A 10 -22.20 -33.83 8.11
N TYR A 11 -22.97 -33.47 7.11
CA TYR A 11 -23.39 -32.05 6.95
C TYR A 11 -24.23 -31.53 8.12
N LYS A 12 -24.96 -32.37 8.84
CA LYS A 12 -25.78 -31.97 10.02
C LYS A 12 -24.91 -31.67 11.26
N GLU A 13 -23.83 -32.43 11.48
CA GLU A 13 -22.94 -32.19 12.63
C GLU A 13 -21.98 -31.00 12.40
N LEU A 14 -21.54 -30.77 11.14
CA LEU A 14 -20.78 -29.61 10.77
C LEU A 14 -21.57 -28.30 10.93
N THR A 15 -22.90 -28.35 10.72
CA THR A 15 -23.76 -27.18 10.89
C THR A 15 -23.88 -26.77 12.35
N LEU A 16 -23.88 -27.75 13.29
CA LEU A 16 -23.92 -27.48 14.74
C LEU A 16 -22.61 -26.88 15.25
N ALA A 17 -21.45 -27.31 14.72
CA ALA A 17 -20.15 -26.71 15.09
C ALA A 17 -19.93 -25.27 14.57
N ILE A 18 -20.69 -24.86 13.56
CA ILE A 18 -20.64 -23.49 12.99
C ILE A 18 -21.51 -22.52 13.81
N ILE A 19 -22.49 -23.02 14.59
CA ILE A 19 -23.43 -22.19 15.34
C ILE A 19 -22.78 -21.58 16.58
N ASP A 20 -21.75 -22.20 17.13
CA ASP A 20 -21.06 -21.74 18.33
C ASP A 20 -19.87 -20.82 17.99
N LYS A 21 -20.12 -19.78 17.19
CA LYS A 21 -19.13 -18.75 16.93
C LYS A 21 -18.95 -17.89 18.18
N PRO A 22 -17.72 -17.66 18.65
CA PRO A 22 -17.47 -16.66 19.67
C PRO A 22 -18.08 -15.31 19.25
N GLU A 23 -18.67 -14.56 20.17
CA GLU A 23 -19.34 -13.27 19.88
C GLU A 23 -18.48 -12.30 19.05
N ASN A 24 -17.15 -12.41 19.17
CA ASN A 24 -16.16 -11.58 18.44
C ASN A 24 -15.63 -12.25 17.17
N HIS A 25 -16.24 -13.33 16.68
CA HIS A 25 -15.79 -13.95 15.44
C HIS A 25 -16.25 -13.10 14.24
N PRO A 26 -15.33 -12.61 13.38
CA PRO A 26 -15.73 -11.84 12.20
C PRO A 26 -16.65 -12.70 11.32
N SER A 27 -17.74 -12.11 10.83
CA SER A 27 -18.62 -12.75 9.88
C SER A 27 -17.86 -13.06 8.59
N PHE A 28 -17.97 -14.28 8.08
CA PHE A 28 -17.46 -14.59 6.75
C PHE A 28 -18.28 -13.78 5.73
N PRO A 29 -17.63 -13.08 4.81
CA PRO A 29 -18.34 -12.35 3.78
C PRO A 29 -19.12 -13.36 2.90
N GLU A 30 -20.44 -13.22 2.83
CA GLU A 30 -21.33 -14.07 2.03
C GLU A 30 -20.93 -14.06 0.54
N LYS A 31 -20.38 -12.95 0.06
CA LYS A 31 -19.83 -12.81 -1.30
C LYS A 31 -18.39 -12.33 -1.21
N SER A 32 -17.46 -13.22 -1.55
CA SER A 32 -16.03 -12.90 -1.58
C SER A 32 -15.72 -11.84 -2.65
N LYS A 33 -15.25 -10.66 -2.21
CA LYS A 33 -14.72 -9.64 -3.11
C LYS A 33 -13.20 -9.70 -3.17
N ILE A 34 -12.65 -9.25 -4.28
CA ILE A 34 -11.21 -9.09 -4.49
C ILE A 34 -10.87 -7.62 -4.25
N GLY A 35 -10.02 -7.36 -3.27
CA GLY A 35 -9.43 -6.04 -3.05
C GLY A 35 -8.12 -5.91 -3.82
N VAL A 36 -7.99 -4.89 -4.66
CA VAL A 36 -6.72 -4.55 -5.32
C VAL A 36 -6.17 -3.32 -4.65
N LEU A 37 -5.09 -3.47 -3.89
CA LEU A 37 -4.43 -2.39 -3.18
C LEU A 37 -3.18 -1.93 -3.94
N LEU A 38 -3.27 -0.74 -4.52
CA LEU A 38 -2.14 -0.07 -5.16
C LEU A 38 -1.34 0.68 -4.09
N VAL A 39 -0.04 0.46 -4.00
CA VAL A 39 0.79 1.12 -2.98
C VAL A 39 1.95 1.86 -3.61
N ASN A 40 2.07 3.15 -3.27
CA ASN A 40 3.21 3.98 -3.63
C ASN A 40 4.00 4.41 -2.39
N LEU A 41 5.17 5.04 -2.60
CA LEU A 41 6.09 5.46 -1.54
C LEU A 41 5.43 6.36 -0.51
N GLY A 42 4.67 7.30 -0.99
CA GLY A 42 4.07 8.32 -0.15
C GLY A 42 4.77 9.67 -0.22
N THR A 43 4.18 10.60 0.48
CA THR A 43 4.55 12.01 0.42
C THR A 43 4.12 12.69 1.71
N PRO A 44 4.78 13.78 2.13
CA PRO A 44 4.31 14.56 3.27
C PRO A 44 2.92 15.15 3.01
N GLU A 45 2.20 15.48 4.08
CA GLU A 45 0.88 16.14 3.97
C GLU A 45 1.01 17.62 3.58
N GLY A 46 2.11 18.25 3.94
CA GLY A 46 2.44 19.62 3.63
C GLY A 46 3.93 19.84 3.52
N THR A 47 4.32 21.03 3.13
CA THR A 47 5.72 21.46 3.01
C THR A 47 6.23 22.21 4.25
N ASP A 48 5.37 22.35 5.26
CA ASP A 48 5.72 22.95 6.53
C ASP A 48 6.65 22.02 7.35
N TYR A 49 7.26 22.60 8.38
CA TYR A 49 8.23 21.89 9.22
C TYR A 49 7.66 20.62 9.86
N TRP A 50 6.45 20.66 10.41
CA TRP A 50 5.89 19.54 11.16
C TRP A 50 5.43 18.41 10.27
N SER A 51 4.80 18.73 9.14
CA SER A 51 4.42 17.76 8.11
C SER A 51 5.64 17.04 7.55
N MET A 52 6.69 17.79 7.24
CA MET A 52 7.96 17.24 6.78
C MET A 52 8.66 16.40 7.86
N ARG A 53 8.68 16.86 9.11
CA ARG A 53 9.27 16.14 10.23
C ARG A 53 8.58 14.79 10.45
N LYS A 54 7.24 14.75 10.43
CA LYS A 54 6.44 13.53 10.57
C LYS A 54 6.76 12.53 9.45
N TYR A 55 6.76 12.97 8.21
CA TYR A 55 7.07 12.16 7.04
C TYR A 55 8.50 11.63 7.08
N LEU A 56 9.49 12.48 7.31
CA LEU A 56 10.89 12.08 7.40
C LEU A 56 11.15 11.11 8.55
N LYS A 57 10.51 11.31 9.69
CA LYS A 57 10.61 10.37 10.82
C LYS A 57 10.09 8.99 10.42
N GLN A 58 8.91 8.90 9.82
CA GLN A 58 8.33 7.64 9.38
C GLN A 58 9.22 6.93 8.35
N PHE A 59 9.73 7.67 7.38
CA PHE A 59 10.58 7.15 6.31
C PHE A 59 11.94 6.69 6.81
N LEU A 60 12.63 7.51 7.60
CA LEU A 60 13.99 7.22 8.07
C LEU A 60 14.05 6.25 9.26
N MET A 61 12.92 6.03 9.96
CA MET A 61 12.82 5.00 10.99
C MET A 61 12.64 3.60 10.42
N ASP A 62 12.34 3.47 9.14
CA ASP A 62 12.19 2.15 8.52
C ASP A 62 13.55 1.44 8.40
N LYS A 63 13.63 0.20 8.93
CA LYS A 63 14.83 -0.63 8.85
C LYS A 63 15.24 -0.96 7.42
N ARG A 64 14.26 -1.08 6.52
CA ARG A 64 14.52 -1.32 5.10
C ARG A 64 15.14 -0.13 4.39
N VAL A 65 15.01 1.07 4.95
CA VAL A 65 15.57 2.32 4.41
C VAL A 65 16.91 2.62 5.06
N VAL A 66 16.99 2.49 6.39
CA VAL A 66 18.22 2.75 7.15
C VAL A 66 18.47 1.58 8.09
N ASP A 67 19.49 0.78 7.77
CA ASP A 67 19.91 -0.39 8.54
C ASP A 67 21.13 -0.06 9.40
N ILE A 68 20.89 0.68 10.48
CA ILE A 68 21.90 1.07 11.47
C ILE A 68 21.43 0.58 12.84
N PHE A 69 22.37 0.38 13.77
CA PHE A 69 22.07 0.04 15.17
C PHE A 69 21.02 0.99 15.75
N ARG A 70 19.86 0.45 16.11
CA ARG A 70 18.62 1.21 16.34
C ARG A 70 18.68 2.29 17.40
N PRO A 71 19.27 2.03 18.62
CA PRO A 71 19.38 3.07 19.65
C PRO A 71 20.21 4.26 19.20
N LEU A 72 21.35 4.01 18.55
CA LEU A 72 22.21 5.07 18.03
C LEU A 72 21.51 5.85 16.91
N TRP A 73 20.87 5.13 15.98
CA TRP A 73 20.12 5.77 14.90
C TRP A 73 18.96 6.62 15.44
N TRP A 74 18.27 6.16 16.47
CA TRP A 74 17.18 6.92 17.09
C TRP A 74 17.66 8.27 17.63
N LEU A 75 18.82 8.32 18.29
CA LEU A 75 19.43 9.56 18.80
C LEU A 75 19.80 10.50 17.65
N ILE A 76 20.49 9.98 16.63
CA ILE A 76 20.93 10.76 15.46
C ILE A 76 19.70 11.30 14.71
N LEU A 77 18.70 10.47 14.52
CA LEU A 77 17.49 10.87 13.78
C LEU A 77 16.68 11.92 14.52
N ASN A 78 16.35 11.69 15.80
CA ASN A 78 15.51 12.63 16.56
C ASN A 78 16.25 13.88 17.00
N GLY A 79 17.58 13.83 17.11
CA GLY A 79 18.44 15.00 17.36
C GLY A 79 18.65 15.83 16.08
N PRO A 80 19.84 15.78 15.49
CA PRO A 80 20.21 16.71 14.42
C PRO A 80 19.36 16.55 13.14
N ILE A 81 19.04 15.32 12.72
CA ILE A 81 18.37 15.11 11.44
C ILE A 81 16.97 15.75 11.43
N LEU A 82 16.12 15.37 12.38
CA LEU A 82 14.75 15.87 12.43
C LEU A 82 14.62 17.31 12.98
N THR A 83 15.72 17.91 13.42
CA THR A 83 15.76 19.33 13.76
C THR A 83 15.99 20.20 12.53
N PHE A 84 16.96 19.85 11.70
CA PHE A 84 17.38 20.73 10.59
C PHE A 84 16.82 20.32 9.22
N ARG A 85 16.75 19.02 8.95
CA ARG A 85 16.37 18.50 7.64
C ARG A 85 14.92 18.82 7.22
N PRO A 86 13.91 18.88 8.10
CA PRO A 86 12.54 19.19 7.70
C PRO A 86 12.40 20.52 6.98
N SER A 87 13.01 21.60 7.49
CA SER A 87 12.97 22.93 6.86
C SER A 87 13.63 22.93 5.47
N LYS A 88 14.80 22.29 5.34
CA LYS A 88 15.51 22.17 4.06
C LYS A 88 14.71 21.36 3.04
N SER A 89 14.16 20.23 3.46
CA SER A 89 13.34 19.37 2.61
C SER A 89 12.03 20.05 2.23
N GLY A 90 11.37 20.75 3.16
CA GLY A 90 10.15 21.51 2.90
C GLY A 90 10.33 22.54 1.79
N LYS A 91 11.42 23.31 1.82
CA LYS A 91 11.77 24.26 0.75
C LYS A 91 11.97 23.57 -0.62
N ALA A 92 12.56 22.37 -0.63
CA ALA A 92 12.72 21.62 -1.87
C ALA A 92 11.37 21.12 -2.41
N TYR A 93 10.51 20.60 -1.53
CA TYR A 93 9.16 20.17 -1.91
C TYR A 93 8.27 21.32 -2.39
N GLN A 94 8.42 22.53 -1.82
CA GLN A 94 7.68 23.72 -2.26
C GLN A 94 7.85 24.03 -3.76
N LYS A 95 9.02 23.72 -4.33
CA LYS A 95 9.32 23.98 -5.75
C LYS A 95 8.46 23.15 -6.72
N ILE A 96 7.97 22.00 -6.26
CA ILE A 96 7.16 21.05 -7.07
C ILE A 96 5.75 20.90 -6.53
N TRP A 97 5.38 21.68 -5.50
CA TRP A 97 4.11 21.50 -4.78
C TRP A 97 2.96 22.18 -5.51
N ASP A 98 1.95 21.40 -5.84
CA ASP A 98 0.71 21.90 -6.42
C ASP A 98 -0.22 22.39 -5.28
N LYS A 99 -0.28 23.72 -5.11
CA LYS A 99 -1.04 24.35 -4.03
C LYS A 99 -2.56 24.25 -4.23
N GLU A 100 -3.01 24.09 -5.47
CA GLU A 100 -4.44 24.18 -5.80
C GLU A 100 -5.17 22.84 -5.71
N ASN A 101 -4.47 21.72 -5.87
CA ASN A 101 -5.15 20.43 -6.00
C ASN A 101 -4.66 19.37 -5.02
N TYR A 102 -3.59 18.66 -5.40
CA TYR A 102 -3.19 17.43 -4.71
C TYR A 102 -1.93 17.58 -3.85
N GLY A 103 -1.34 18.75 -3.81
CA GLY A 103 -0.08 18.99 -3.14
C GLY A 103 1.08 18.35 -3.88
N SER A 104 1.44 17.12 -3.52
CA SER A 104 2.55 16.41 -4.15
C SER A 104 2.20 15.83 -5.53
N PRO A 105 3.07 15.98 -6.55
CA PRO A 105 2.91 15.29 -7.84
C PRO A 105 2.73 13.79 -7.72
N LEU A 106 3.45 13.13 -6.80
CA LEU A 106 3.32 11.70 -6.55
C LEU A 106 1.89 11.32 -6.14
N ARG A 107 1.27 12.10 -5.26
CA ARG A 107 -0.13 11.90 -4.83
C ARG A 107 -1.07 12.03 -6.02
N LYS A 108 -0.93 13.08 -6.81
CA LYS A 108 -1.72 13.32 -8.04
C LYS A 108 -1.63 12.15 -9.02
N PHE A 109 -0.42 11.69 -9.30
CA PHE A 109 -0.23 10.54 -10.21
C PHE A 109 -0.84 9.27 -9.65
N THR A 110 -0.66 8.97 -8.36
CA THR A 110 -1.22 7.77 -7.73
C THR A 110 -2.75 7.78 -7.77
N ILE A 111 -3.38 8.90 -7.46
CA ILE A 111 -4.85 9.07 -7.55
C ILE A 111 -5.32 8.86 -8.97
N ASN A 112 -4.65 9.47 -9.95
CA ASN A 112 -5.02 9.37 -11.36
C ASN A 112 -4.88 7.94 -11.90
N GLN A 113 -3.80 7.25 -11.55
CA GLN A 113 -3.60 5.84 -11.89
C GLN A 113 -4.72 4.98 -11.31
N THR A 114 -5.01 5.15 -10.02
CA THR A 114 -6.09 4.43 -9.33
C THR A 114 -7.44 4.68 -10.01
N SER A 115 -7.74 5.93 -10.33
CA SER A 115 -8.99 6.30 -11.00
C SER A 115 -9.13 5.67 -12.39
N LYS A 116 -8.04 5.65 -13.18
CA LYS A 116 -8.02 5.01 -14.51
C LYS A 116 -8.24 3.51 -14.39
N ILE A 117 -7.58 2.83 -13.44
CA ILE A 117 -7.77 1.40 -13.20
C ILE A 117 -9.20 1.11 -12.76
N LYS A 118 -9.77 1.90 -11.83
CA LYS A 118 -11.19 1.78 -11.43
C LYS A 118 -12.14 1.87 -12.63
N LYS A 119 -11.87 2.75 -13.60
CA LYS A 119 -12.68 2.88 -14.83
C LYS A 119 -12.63 1.63 -15.70
N ILE A 120 -11.44 1.02 -15.85
CA ILE A 120 -11.25 -0.22 -16.63
C ILE A 120 -12.05 -1.37 -15.99
N PHE A 121 -12.03 -1.48 -14.68
CA PHE A 121 -12.71 -2.56 -13.95
C PHE A 121 -14.14 -2.22 -13.51
N LYS A 122 -14.74 -1.16 -14.04
CA LYS A 122 -16.07 -0.66 -13.64
C LYS A 122 -17.18 -1.74 -13.68
N ASN A 123 -17.11 -2.64 -14.64
CA ASN A 123 -18.12 -3.68 -14.84
C ASN A 123 -17.95 -4.89 -13.90
N TYR A 124 -16.84 -5.00 -13.17
CA TYR A 124 -16.57 -6.11 -12.27
C TYR A 124 -16.98 -5.74 -10.83
N LYS A 125 -18.24 -6.04 -10.48
CA LYS A 125 -18.83 -5.68 -9.17
C LYS A 125 -18.15 -6.35 -7.96
N ASN A 126 -17.42 -7.44 -8.19
CA ASN A 126 -16.69 -8.19 -7.17
C ASN A 126 -15.24 -7.69 -6.97
N ILE A 127 -14.79 -6.66 -7.70
CA ILE A 127 -13.46 -6.08 -7.55
C ILE A 127 -13.58 -4.70 -6.89
N SER A 128 -12.84 -4.51 -5.81
CA SER A 128 -12.67 -3.24 -5.12
C SER A 128 -11.24 -2.76 -5.25
N ILE A 129 -11.02 -1.60 -5.84
CA ILE A 129 -9.69 -1.05 -6.08
C ILE A 129 -9.51 0.18 -5.21
N ASP A 130 -8.40 0.25 -4.49
CA ASP A 130 -8.03 1.45 -3.73
C ASP A 130 -6.51 1.61 -3.69
N TYR A 131 -6.04 2.75 -3.16
CA TYR A 131 -4.61 3.00 -3.03
C TYR A 131 -4.23 3.34 -1.60
N ALA A 132 -2.98 3.10 -1.27
CA ALA A 132 -2.36 3.52 -0.03
C ALA A 132 -0.95 4.05 -0.27
N MET A 133 -0.42 4.74 0.73
CA MET A 133 0.94 5.23 0.76
C MET A 133 1.74 4.45 1.81
N ARG A 134 2.97 4.06 1.48
CA ARG A 134 3.85 3.42 2.45
C ARG A 134 4.18 4.37 3.60
N TYR A 135 4.37 5.65 3.29
CA TYR A 135 4.60 6.72 4.25
C TYR A 135 3.62 7.87 4.01
N GLY A 136 3.01 8.37 5.07
CA GLY A 136 1.96 9.37 4.98
C GLY A 136 0.56 8.77 4.79
N THR A 137 -0.34 9.49 4.13
CA THR A 137 -1.75 9.10 3.98
C THR A 137 -2.17 8.95 2.51
N PRO A 138 -3.14 8.06 2.23
CA PRO A 138 -3.80 7.10 3.11
C PRO A 138 -2.88 5.93 3.53
N GLU A 139 -2.94 5.57 4.81
CA GLU A 139 -2.12 4.50 5.38
C GLU A 139 -2.55 3.12 4.88
N ILE A 140 -1.61 2.19 4.74
CA ILE A 140 -1.88 0.81 4.30
C ILE A 140 -2.88 0.12 5.24
N GLU A 141 -2.63 0.17 6.55
CA GLU A 141 -3.49 -0.47 7.56
C GLU A 141 -4.94 0.02 7.49
N LYS A 142 -5.14 1.35 7.45
CA LYS A 142 -6.48 1.95 7.37
C LYS A 142 -7.21 1.59 6.07
N THR A 143 -6.46 1.52 4.96
CA THR A 143 -7.03 1.17 3.66
C THR A 143 -7.43 -0.30 3.61
N LEU A 144 -6.61 -1.20 4.15
CA LEU A 144 -6.91 -2.62 4.25
C LEU A 144 -8.13 -2.89 5.14
N ASN A 145 -8.24 -2.22 6.30
CA ASN A 145 -9.42 -2.32 7.16
C ASN A 145 -10.70 -1.94 6.40
N LYS A 146 -10.69 -0.81 5.68
CA LYS A 146 -11.83 -0.41 4.84
C LYS A 146 -12.16 -1.43 3.74
N MET A 147 -11.15 -2.10 3.17
CA MET A 147 -11.37 -3.13 2.17
C MET A 147 -12.02 -4.38 2.77
N THR A 148 -11.55 -4.83 3.93
CA THR A 148 -12.13 -5.99 4.63
C THR A 148 -13.55 -5.70 5.13
N GLU A 149 -13.82 -4.51 5.65
CA GLU A 149 -15.17 -4.04 6.01
C GLU A 149 -16.14 -4.05 4.80
N LYS A 150 -15.63 -3.80 3.58
CA LYS A 150 -16.41 -3.91 2.33
C LYS A 150 -16.58 -5.35 1.83
N GLY A 151 -16.09 -6.34 2.57
CA GLY A 151 -16.19 -7.75 2.24
C GLY A 151 -15.09 -8.27 1.32
N CYS A 152 -13.94 -7.60 1.22
CA CYS A 152 -12.80 -8.12 0.50
C CYS A 152 -12.13 -9.23 1.32
N SER A 153 -12.28 -10.47 0.86
CA SER A 153 -11.67 -11.67 1.46
C SER A 153 -10.39 -12.11 0.74
N LYS A 154 -10.08 -11.49 -0.39
CA LYS A 154 -8.87 -11.71 -1.18
C LYS A 154 -8.24 -10.37 -1.48
N ILE A 155 -6.95 -10.22 -1.19
CA ILE A 155 -6.20 -8.97 -1.42
C ILE A 155 -5.10 -9.23 -2.43
N LEU A 156 -5.10 -8.46 -3.51
CA LEU A 156 -3.97 -8.34 -4.43
C LEU A 156 -3.19 -7.08 -4.09
N LEU A 157 -1.99 -7.24 -3.57
CA LEU A 157 -1.07 -6.15 -3.29
C LEU A 157 -0.25 -5.81 -4.54
N VAL A 158 -0.33 -4.55 -4.95
CA VAL A 158 0.33 -4.02 -6.15
C VAL A 158 1.25 -2.86 -5.75
N PRO A 159 2.51 -3.12 -5.39
CA PRO A 159 3.50 -2.04 -5.24
C PRO A 159 3.73 -1.35 -6.59
N LEU A 160 3.59 -0.02 -6.61
CA LEU A 160 3.76 0.78 -7.84
C LEU A 160 5.24 1.08 -8.13
N TYR A 161 6.10 0.10 -7.88
CA TYR A 161 7.53 0.14 -8.17
C TYR A 161 7.84 -0.96 -9.19
N PRO A 162 8.30 -0.59 -10.41
CA PRO A 162 8.64 -1.60 -11.42
C PRO A 162 9.77 -2.53 -10.96
N GLN A 163 10.82 -1.95 -10.36
CA GLN A 163 11.97 -2.70 -9.83
C GLN A 163 11.75 -3.09 -8.37
N TYR A 164 12.29 -4.22 -7.97
CA TYR A 164 12.35 -4.62 -6.57
C TYR A 164 13.52 -3.94 -5.85
N ALA A 165 13.22 -3.39 -4.67
CA ALA A 165 14.24 -3.00 -3.70
C ALA A 165 13.73 -3.23 -2.27
N ALA A 166 14.65 -3.41 -1.32
CA ALA A 166 14.30 -3.56 0.09
C ALA A 166 13.55 -2.33 0.61
N SER A 167 14.00 -1.13 0.26
CA SER A 167 13.43 0.15 0.64
C SER A 167 12.13 0.52 -0.10
N THR A 168 11.67 -0.29 -1.03
CA THR A 168 10.43 -0.06 -1.80
C THR A 168 9.45 -1.22 -1.64
N SER A 169 9.55 -2.24 -2.49
CA SER A 169 8.60 -3.37 -2.50
C SER A 169 8.60 -4.18 -1.21
N ALA A 170 9.78 -4.41 -0.59
CA ALA A 170 9.83 -5.21 0.63
C ALA A 170 9.20 -4.47 1.82
N THR A 171 9.50 -3.18 2.00
CA THR A 171 8.90 -2.42 3.11
C THR A 171 7.38 -2.29 3.00
N VAL A 172 6.82 -2.24 1.79
CA VAL A 172 5.37 -2.28 1.56
C VAL A 172 4.79 -3.61 2.01
N LYS A 173 5.44 -4.73 1.64
CA LYS A 173 5.03 -6.08 2.05
C LYS A 173 5.11 -6.24 3.57
N ASP A 174 6.18 -5.74 4.20
CA ASP A 174 6.34 -5.78 5.66
C ASP A 174 5.16 -5.13 6.40
N GLU A 175 4.65 -3.98 5.92
CA GLU A 175 3.49 -3.34 6.55
C GLU A 175 2.21 -4.13 6.36
N VAL A 176 2.00 -4.72 5.19
CA VAL A 176 0.84 -5.58 4.95
C VAL A 176 0.93 -6.83 5.82
N PHE A 177 2.10 -7.46 5.95
CA PHE A 177 2.29 -8.62 6.82
C PHE A 177 2.09 -8.28 8.30
N LYS A 178 2.58 -7.13 8.78
CA LYS A 178 2.30 -6.65 10.13
C LYS A 178 0.81 -6.46 10.38
N TRP A 179 0.09 -5.92 9.40
CA TRP A 179 -1.37 -5.82 9.48
C TRP A 179 -2.02 -7.20 9.53
N MET A 180 -1.62 -8.13 8.65
CA MET A 180 -2.13 -9.50 8.62
C MET A 180 -1.98 -10.21 9.99
N LEU A 181 -0.82 -10.07 10.64
CA LEU A 181 -0.54 -10.66 11.95
C LEU A 181 -1.47 -10.14 13.06
N LYS A 182 -2.07 -8.96 12.90
CA LYS A 182 -3.04 -8.40 13.86
C LYS A 182 -4.47 -8.91 13.61
N GLN A 183 -4.74 -9.49 12.43
CA GLN A 183 -6.09 -9.92 12.06
C GLN A 183 -6.41 -11.28 12.68
N ARG A 184 -7.56 -11.40 13.32
CA ARG A 184 -8.09 -12.68 13.80
C ARG A 184 -8.49 -13.58 12.63
N TRP A 185 -9.09 -13.00 11.58
CA TRP A 185 -9.33 -13.65 10.30
C TRP A 185 -8.49 -12.96 9.23
N GLN A 186 -7.65 -13.75 8.56
CA GLN A 186 -6.73 -13.23 7.55
C GLN A 186 -7.30 -13.44 6.14
N PRO A 187 -7.43 -12.39 5.32
CA PRO A 187 -7.79 -12.56 3.92
C PRO A 187 -6.68 -13.25 3.13
N ASP A 188 -7.02 -13.89 2.02
CA ASP A 188 -6.04 -14.42 1.08
C ASP A 188 -5.20 -13.26 0.51
N LEU A 189 -3.89 -13.33 0.64
CA LEU A 189 -2.98 -12.29 0.14
C LEU A 189 -2.15 -12.80 -1.03
N ARG A 190 -2.18 -12.04 -2.13
CA ARG A 190 -1.25 -12.20 -3.25
C ARG A 190 -0.50 -10.91 -3.50
N THR A 191 0.75 -11.03 -3.93
CA THR A 191 1.57 -9.88 -4.34
C THR A 191 2.02 -10.08 -5.78
N ILE A 192 2.08 -9.01 -6.56
CA ILE A 192 2.65 -9.10 -7.91
C ILE A 192 4.17 -9.23 -7.85
N ALA A 193 4.75 -9.86 -8.86
CA ALA A 193 6.18 -9.86 -9.10
C ALA A 193 6.66 -8.47 -9.55
N PRO A 194 7.97 -8.16 -9.49
CA PRO A 194 8.54 -7.01 -10.18
C PRO A 194 8.16 -7.04 -11.67
N TRP A 195 7.89 -5.87 -12.24
CA TRP A 195 7.39 -5.73 -13.61
C TRP A 195 8.22 -4.74 -14.44
N PHE A 196 9.51 -4.66 -14.12
CA PHE A 196 10.49 -3.78 -14.77
C PHE A 196 10.74 -4.12 -16.25
N ASP A 197 10.47 -5.36 -16.63
CA ASP A 197 10.63 -5.91 -17.99
C ASP A 197 9.31 -5.97 -18.77
N ASP A 198 8.22 -5.46 -18.22
CA ASP A 198 6.94 -5.36 -18.91
C ASP A 198 7.05 -4.47 -20.15
N GLN A 199 6.66 -4.99 -21.31
CA GLN A 199 6.80 -4.32 -22.59
C GLN A 199 6.03 -2.99 -22.68
N GLN A 200 4.85 -2.91 -22.03
CA GLN A 200 4.06 -1.68 -22.02
C GLN A 200 4.71 -0.62 -21.15
N TYR A 201 5.28 -1.03 -20.01
CA TYR A 201 6.06 -0.14 -19.17
C TYR A 201 7.28 0.42 -19.89
N ILE A 202 8.08 -0.45 -20.54
CA ILE A 202 9.27 -0.05 -21.32
C ILE A 202 8.88 0.93 -22.43
N LYS A 203 7.79 0.63 -23.16
CA LYS A 203 7.29 1.50 -24.23
C LYS A 203 6.88 2.88 -23.68
N ALA A 204 6.12 2.93 -22.59
CA ALA A 204 5.69 4.19 -21.96
C ALA A 204 6.89 5.02 -21.47
N LEU A 205 7.91 4.35 -20.91
CA LEU A 205 9.15 5.00 -20.49
C LEU A 205 9.91 5.59 -21.69
N ALA A 206 10.08 4.80 -22.75
CA ALA A 206 10.74 5.24 -23.96
C ALA A 206 10.03 6.44 -24.61
N GLU A 207 8.71 6.44 -24.69
CA GLU A 207 7.92 7.57 -25.21
C GLU A 207 8.11 8.83 -24.35
N THR A 208 8.16 8.69 -23.02
CA THR A 208 8.42 9.80 -22.11
C THR A 208 9.80 10.39 -22.32
N ILE A 209 10.82 9.54 -22.48
CA ILE A 209 12.19 9.99 -22.75
C ILE A 209 12.28 10.71 -24.11
N LYS A 210 11.70 10.13 -25.17
CA LYS A 210 11.68 10.76 -26.51
C LYS A 210 11.08 12.17 -26.47
N LYS A 211 9.92 12.34 -25.81
CA LYS A 211 9.28 13.68 -25.68
C LYS A 211 10.21 14.69 -25.03
N ASN A 212 10.95 14.30 -23.99
CA ASN A 212 11.84 15.21 -23.26
C ASN A 212 13.15 15.51 -24.03
N ILE A 213 13.58 14.63 -24.94
CA ILE A 213 14.76 14.86 -25.79
C ILE A 213 14.41 15.79 -26.96
N ILE A 214 13.25 15.58 -27.62
CA ILE A 214 12.81 16.36 -28.77
C ILE A 214 12.46 17.80 -28.39
N ASN A 215 12.01 18.02 -27.16
CA ASN A 215 11.61 19.35 -26.65
C ASN A 215 12.78 20.13 -25.99
N ARG A 216 14.03 19.72 -26.17
CA ARG A 216 15.25 20.44 -25.81
C ARG A 216 15.94 21.02 -27.03
#